data_627185d333903c8648ce46a0149051b2
#
_entry.id   627185d333903c8648ce46a0149051b2
#
_cell.length_a   1.000
_cell.length_b   1.000
_cell.length_c   1.000
_cell.angle_alpha   90.00
_cell.angle_beta   90.00
_cell.angle_gamma   90.00
#
_symmetry.space_group_name_H-M   'P 1'
#
loop_
_entity.id
_entity.type
_entity.pdbx_description
1 polymer ?
#
loop_
_entity_poly.entity_id
_entity_poly.type
_entity_poly.pdbx_seq_one_letter_code
_entity_poly.pdbx_strand_id
1 'polypeptide(L)'
;LERLSSQFHNCDYFSFDTETTSLDVNIAQIVGFSFCFESGKAFYVPLEHNESTDLSKDVGIKWLKEILPKNSSKLIGQNLKYDLAVLSKEGIYLESFLADTMLMSYVLNSTASRHNLDALSEHYLNFKTIKYEDVIGKGAKKYKSFADVPIKEATNYAAEDADITLRLYEKLSDLLDEGAQDILKNMEYPLLTVLMQMEKDGARVDTGHLKKLSNNFGDQLMNCLLYTSDAGDDR
;
A
#
# COMPACT_ATOMS: atom_id res chain seq x y z
N LEU A 1 7.83 5.01 21.89
CA LEU A 1 6.56 4.30 21.78
C LEU A 1 5.53 4.79 22.81
N GLU A 2 5.89 5.04 24.07
CA GLU A 2 4.97 5.52 25.12
C GLU A 2 4.23 6.81 24.71
N ARG A 3 4.96 7.76 24.13
CA ARG A 3 4.37 9.01 23.61
C ARG A 3 3.33 8.75 22.51
N LEU A 4 3.57 7.77 21.65
CA LEU A 4 2.59 7.36 20.62
C LEU A 4 1.39 6.66 21.25
N SER A 5 1.61 5.78 22.24
CA SER A 5 0.51 5.10 22.94
C SER A 5 -0.51 6.08 23.53
N SER A 6 -0.07 7.23 24.03
CA SER A 6 -0.98 8.24 24.56
C SER A 6 -1.87 8.91 23.51
N GLN A 7 -1.44 8.97 22.25
CA GLN A 7 -2.23 9.58 21.18
C GLN A 7 -3.51 8.78 20.87
N PHE A 8 -3.43 7.44 20.93
CA PHE A 8 -4.59 6.57 20.65
C PHE A 8 -5.77 6.76 21.62
N HIS A 9 -5.50 7.25 22.83
CA HIS A 9 -6.57 7.53 23.81
C HIS A 9 -7.34 8.81 23.49
N ASN A 10 -6.69 9.75 22.79
CA ASN A 10 -7.21 11.10 22.59
C ASN A 10 -7.67 11.37 21.15
N CYS A 11 -7.55 10.39 20.25
CA CYS A 11 -8.00 10.54 18.86
C CYS A 11 -9.33 9.83 18.61
N ASP A 12 -10.15 10.42 17.74
CA ASP A 12 -11.35 9.78 17.20
C ASP A 12 -10.99 8.84 16.05
N TYR A 13 -9.96 9.16 15.29
CA TYR A 13 -9.40 8.38 14.20
C TYR A 13 -7.91 8.71 14.00
N PHE A 14 -7.22 7.88 13.26
CA PHE A 14 -5.82 8.07 12.87
C PHE A 14 -5.53 7.36 11.55
N SER A 15 -4.59 7.88 10.78
CA SER A 15 -4.05 7.17 9.63
C SER A 15 -2.86 6.30 10.02
N PHE A 16 -2.68 5.23 9.26
CA PHE A 16 -1.61 4.25 9.40
C PHE A 16 -1.11 3.82 8.03
N ASP A 17 0.20 3.64 7.90
CA ASP A 17 0.85 3.14 6.69
C ASP A 17 2.09 2.33 7.05
N THR A 18 2.51 1.40 6.18
CA THR A 18 3.69 0.55 6.37
C THR A 18 4.71 0.76 5.27
N GLU A 19 5.97 0.96 5.66
CA GLU A 19 7.10 0.95 4.76
C GLU A 19 7.73 -0.43 4.72
N THR A 20 8.00 -0.92 3.50
CA THR A 20 8.41 -2.31 3.28
C THR A 20 9.55 -2.44 2.28
N THR A 21 10.18 -3.62 2.25
CA THR A 21 11.27 -3.92 1.33
C THR A 21 10.82 -4.21 -0.11
N SER A 22 9.53 -4.51 -0.35
CA SER A 22 9.00 -4.93 -1.65
C SER A 22 7.50 -4.66 -1.76
N LEU A 23 7.01 -4.38 -2.95
CA LEU A 23 5.57 -4.32 -3.26
C LEU A 23 4.91 -5.71 -3.34
N ASP A 24 5.70 -6.77 -3.52
CA ASP A 24 5.20 -8.15 -3.44
C ASP A 24 5.05 -8.55 -1.97
N VAL A 25 3.81 -8.65 -1.52
CA VAL A 25 3.45 -9.01 -0.14
C VAL A 25 4.13 -10.31 0.31
N ASN A 26 4.32 -11.29 -0.59
CA ASN A 26 4.88 -12.59 -0.23
C ASN A 26 6.31 -12.49 0.29
N ILE A 27 7.09 -11.54 -0.24
CA ILE A 27 8.50 -11.33 0.12
C ILE A 27 8.73 -10.05 0.91
N ALA A 28 7.74 -9.15 0.99
CA ALA A 28 7.83 -7.89 1.70
C ALA A 28 8.14 -8.12 3.19
N GLN A 29 9.03 -7.31 3.74
CA GLN A 29 9.34 -7.22 5.17
C GLN A 29 9.11 -5.79 5.62
N ILE A 30 8.59 -5.59 6.83
CA ILE A 30 8.34 -4.27 7.39
C ILE A 30 9.68 -3.60 7.71
N VAL A 31 9.90 -2.43 7.15
CA VAL A 31 11.04 -1.55 7.41
C VAL A 31 10.70 -0.51 8.48
N GLY A 32 9.46 -0.09 8.51
CA GLY A 32 8.91 0.85 9.48
C GLY A 32 7.42 1.03 9.30
N PHE A 33 6.84 1.87 10.13
CA PHE A 33 5.42 2.24 10.02
C PHE A 33 5.20 3.69 10.45
N SER A 34 4.16 4.31 9.92
CA SER A 34 3.80 5.69 10.19
C SER A 34 2.40 5.85 10.73
N PHE A 35 2.19 6.93 11.49
CA PHE A 35 0.90 7.34 12.03
C PHE A 35 0.70 8.84 11.88
N CYS A 36 -0.55 9.24 11.62
CA CYS A 36 -0.96 10.62 11.77
C CYS A 36 -2.26 10.68 12.59
N PHE A 37 -2.25 11.46 13.68
CA PHE A 37 -3.40 11.65 14.58
C PHE A 37 -4.03 13.02 14.43
N GLU A 38 -3.32 13.97 13.86
CA GLU A 38 -3.73 15.34 13.60
C GLU A 38 -3.02 15.83 12.35
N SER A 39 -3.75 16.42 11.42
CA SER A 39 -3.20 16.96 10.17
C SER A 39 -1.97 17.83 10.42
N GLY A 40 -0.88 17.54 9.72
CA GLY A 40 0.42 18.17 9.87
C GLY A 40 1.29 17.65 11.03
N LYS A 41 0.85 16.58 11.75
CA LYS A 41 1.60 15.98 12.87
C LYS A 41 1.68 14.47 12.74
N ALA A 42 2.47 14.01 11.80
CA ALA A 42 2.71 12.59 11.57
C ALA A 42 4.00 12.10 12.24
N PHE A 43 4.08 10.80 12.42
CA PHE A 43 5.20 10.11 13.06
C PHE A 43 5.62 8.92 12.22
N TYR A 44 6.90 8.72 12.08
CA TYR A 44 7.48 7.50 11.53
C TYR A 44 8.25 6.73 12.60
N VAL A 45 8.07 5.43 12.64
CA VAL A 45 8.79 4.52 13.54
C VAL A 45 9.66 3.59 12.69
N PRO A 46 10.96 3.89 12.53
CA PRO A 46 11.89 3.04 11.81
C PRO A 46 12.17 1.76 12.60
N LEU A 47 12.17 0.61 11.94
CA LEU A 47 12.46 -0.70 12.55
C LEU A 47 13.68 -1.37 11.95
N GLU A 48 13.72 -1.53 10.64
CA GLU A 48 14.70 -2.37 9.94
C GLU A 48 15.37 -1.61 8.80
N HIS A 49 15.96 -0.45 9.14
CA HIS A 49 16.83 0.29 8.25
C HIS A 49 18.27 -0.23 8.34
N ASN A 50 19.07 -0.03 7.27
CA ASN A 50 20.52 -0.28 7.31
C ASN A 50 21.25 0.71 8.22
N GLU A 51 20.67 1.90 8.45
CA GLU A 51 21.11 2.76 9.54
C GLU A 51 20.68 2.17 10.89
N SER A 52 21.53 2.35 11.90
CA SER A 52 21.22 1.92 13.26
C SER A 52 19.99 2.63 13.81
N THR A 53 19.03 1.88 14.31
CA THR A 53 17.85 2.37 15.00
C THR A 53 17.95 2.07 16.50
N ASP A 54 17.43 2.98 17.35
CA ASP A 54 17.38 2.75 18.79
C ASP A 54 16.31 1.72 19.18
N LEU A 55 15.42 1.37 18.26
CA LEU A 55 14.31 0.45 18.46
C LEU A 55 14.53 -0.82 17.65
N SER A 56 14.60 -1.98 18.31
CA SER A 56 14.63 -3.25 17.60
C SER A 56 13.27 -3.57 16.96
N LYS A 57 13.28 -4.25 15.81
CA LYS A 57 12.08 -4.70 15.11
C LYS A 57 11.14 -5.47 16.03
N ASP A 58 11.65 -6.41 16.81
CA ASP A 58 10.83 -7.25 17.71
C ASP A 58 10.07 -6.41 18.74
N VAL A 59 10.69 -5.38 19.29
CA VAL A 59 10.04 -4.48 20.26
C VAL A 59 8.98 -3.64 19.57
N GLY A 60 9.27 -3.11 18.38
CA GLY A 60 8.31 -2.33 17.58
C GLY A 60 7.10 -3.16 17.14
N ILE A 61 7.32 -4.36 16.62
CA ILE A 61 6.25 -5.28 16.21
C ILE A 61 5.43 -5.76 17.41
N LYS A 62 6.07 -6.07 18.54
CA LYS A 62 5.34 -6.43 19.77
C LYS A 62 4.42 -5.30 20.23
N TRP A 63 4.93 -4.07 20.23
CA TRP A 63 4.12 -2.90 20.58
C TRP A 63 2.95 -2.72 19.60
N LEU A 64 3.20 -2.87 18.29
CA LEU A 64 2.17 -2.75 17.28
C LEU A 64 1.07 -3.81 17.44
N LYS A 65 1.43 -5.06 17.79
CA LYS A 65 0.48 -6.14 18.12
C LYS A 65 -0.44 -5.82 19.30
N GLU A 66 0.07 -5.06 20.26
CA GLU A 66 -0.70 -4.71 21.45
C GLU A 66 -1.63 -3.52 21.21
N ILE A 67 -1.22 -2.56 20.38
CA ILE A 67 -1.93 -1.28 20.25
C ILE A 67 -2.91 -1.28 19.06
N LEU A 68 -2.49 -1.80 17.91
CA LEU A 68 -3.24 -1.63 16.67
C LEU A 68 -4.59 -2.37 16.67
N PRO A 69 -4.70 -3.65 17.11
CA PRO A 69 -5.98 -4.34 17.14
C PRO A 69 -7.01 -3.68 18.07
N LYS A 70 -6.57 -3.10 19.18
CA LYS A 70 -7.44 -2.41 20.15
C LYS A 70 -8.02 -1.10 19.62
N ASN A 71 -7.38 -0.52 18.62
CA ASN A 71 -7.74 0.77 18.02
C ASN A 71 -8.12 0.65 16.55
N SER A 72 -8.27 -0.58 16.04
CA SER A 72 -8.50 -0.84 14.62
C SER A 72 -9.75 -0.16 14.05
N SER A 73 -10.83 -0.03 14.84
CA SER A 73 -12.05 0.68 14.44
C SER A 73 -11.88 2.17 14.16
N LYS A 74 -10.71 2.73 14.49
CA LYS A 74 -10.35 4.13 14.26
C LYS A 74 -9.29 4.28 13.15
N LEU A 75 -8.81 3.17 12.58
CA LEU A 75 -7.73 3.12 11.63
C LEU A 75 -8.19 3.50 10.23
N ILE A 76 -7.46 4.41 9.62
CA ILE A 76 -7.60 4.84 8.23
C ILE A 76 -6.32 4.47 7.48
N GLY A 77 -6.44 4.00 6.25
CA GLY A 77 -5.27 3.78 5.39
C GLY A 77 -5.56 4.12 3.93
N GLN A 78 -4.53 3.97 3.13
CA GLN A 78 -4.57 4.11 1.68
C GLN A 78 -4.15 2.78 1.04
N ASN A 79 -5.05 2.05 0.38
CA ASN A 79 -4.79 0.70 -0.10
C ASN A 79 -4.48 -0.29 1.05
N LEU A 80 -5.30 -0.23 2.09
CA LEU A 80 -5.15 -1.01 3.33
C LEU A 80 -4.99 -2.52 3.11
N LYS A 81 -5.48 -3.05 2.00
CA LYS A 81 -5.30 -4.46 1.67
C LYS A 81 -3.84 -4.88 1.72
N TYR A 82 -2.94 -4.03 1.24
CA TYR A 82 -1.51 -4.26 1.28
C TYR A 82 -0.98 -4.29 2.72
N ASP A 83 -1.29 -3.26 3.50
CA ASP A 83 -0.81 -3.15 4.88
C ASP A 83 -1.34 -4.28 5.76
N LEU A 84 -2.62 -4.60 5.64
CA LEU A 84 -3.23 -5.72 6.37
C LEU A 84 -2.58 -7.06 6.01
N ALA A 85 -2.25 -7.27 4.74
CA ALA A 85 -1.57 -8.48 4.30
C ALA A 85 -0.13 -8.56 4.85
N VAL A 86 0.62 -7.45 4.85
CA VAL A 86 1.95 -7.36 5.45
C VAL A 86 1.89 -7.58 6.97
N LEU A 87 0.96 -6.93 7.67
CA LEU A 87 0.73 -7.09 9.10
C LEU A 87 0.38 -8.54 9.48
N SER A 88 -0.40 -9.24 8.64
CA SER A 88 -0.78 -10.63 8.87
C SER A 88 0.44 -11.58 8.91
N LYS A 89 1.51 -11.28 8.18
CA LYS A 89 2.78 -12.04 8.21
C LYS A 89 3.50 -11.90 9.54
N GLU A 90 3.35 -10.75 10.18
CA GLU A 90 3.87 -10.51 11.53
C GLU A 90 2.91 -11.04 12.62
N GLY A 91 1.79 -11.67 12.25
CA GLY A 91 0.76 -12.17 13.17
C GLY A 91 -0.07 -11.08 13.83
N ILE A 92 -0.25 -9.96 13.12
CA ILE A 92 -1.14 -8.85 13.50
C ILE A 92 -2.39 -8.95 12.63
N TYR A 93 -3.54 -9.16 13.27
CA TYR A 93 -4.83 -9.26 12.60
C TYR A 93 -5.76 -8.19 13.14
N LEU A 94 -6.41 -7.46 12.23
CA LEU A 94 -7.39 -6.44 12.57
C LEU A 94 -8.79 -6.96 12.25
N GLU A 95 -9.71 -6.85 13.20
CA GLU A 95 -11.12 -7.28 13.02
C GLU A 95 -11.92 -6.26 12.20
N SER A 96 -11.47 -5.01 12.19
CA SER A 96 -12.12 -3.90 11.49
C SER A 96 -11.12 -2.81 11.18
N PHE A 97 -11.53 -1.84 10.37
CA PHE A 97 -10.88 -0.55 10.16
C PHE A 97 -11.95 0.50 9.88
N LEU A 98 -11.61 1.77 10.00
CA LEU A 98 -12.56 2.86 9.79
C LEU A 98 -12.77 3.14 8.30
N ALA A 99 -11.65 3.33 7.55
CA ALA A 99 -11.73 3.71 6.14
C ALA A 99 -10.46 3.33 5.36
N ASP A 100 -10.65 3.15 4.04
CA ASP A 100 -9.61 3.09 3.02
C ASP A 100 -9.84 4.21 2.01
N THR A 101 -8.93 5.18 1.94
CA THR A 101 -9.08 6.37 1.10
C THR A 101 -9.04 6.07 -0.39
N MET A 102 -8.37 4.98 -0.81
CA MET A 102 -8.39 4.51 -2.19
C MET A 102 -9.81 4.03 -2.57
N LEU A 103 -10.44 3.22 -1.71
CA LEU A 103 -11.81 2.73 -1.93
C LEU A 103 -12.83 3.86 -1.85
N MET A 104 -12.68 4.81 -0.91
CA MET A 104 -13.54 6.01 -0.85
C MET A 104 -13.50 6.78 -2.16
N SER A 105 -12.31 7.03 -2.71
CA SER A 105 -12.15 7.70 -3.99
C SER A 105 -12.74 6.89 -5.15
N TYR A 106 -12.58 5.56 -5.13
CA TYR A 106 -13.15 4.68 -6.15
C TYR A 106 -14.68 4.72 -6.18
N VAL A 107 -15.32 4.67 -5.01
CA VAL A 107 -16.80 4.77 -4.92
C VAL A 107 -17.30 6.14 -5.35
N LEU A 108 -16.59 7.22 -5.01
CA LEU A 108 -16.92 8.59 -5.45
C LEU A 108 -16.84 8.74 -6.97
N ASN A 109 -15.81 8.19 -7.60
CA ASN A 109 -15.59 8.32 -9.04
C ASN A 109 -14.81 7.12 -9.61
N SER A 110 -15.50 6.02 -9.87
CA SER A 110 -14.91 4.78 -10.42
C SER A 110 -14.28 4.96 -11.82
N THR A 111 -14.62 6.04 -12.51
CA THR A 111 -14.07 6.35 -13.86
C THR A 111 -12.81 7.20 -13.81
N ALA A 112 -12.36 7.64 -12.64
CA ALA A 112 -11.09 8.33 -12.49
C ALA A 112 -9.94 7.41 -12.93
N SER A 113 -8.93 8.00 -13.59
CA SER A 113 -7.83 7.23 -14.16
C SER A 113 -6.88 6.63 -13.12
N ARG A 114 -6.84 7.19 -11.91
CA ARG A 114 -5.93 6.80 -10.83
C ARG A 114 -6.53 7.09 -9.46
N HIS A 115 -6.33 6.14 -8.53
CA HIS A 115 -6.73 6.23 -7.12
C HIS A 115 -5.54 6.08 -6.16
N ASN A 116 -4.31 6.24 -6.65
CA ASN A 116 -3.11 6.23 -5.80
C ASN A 116 -2.97 7.55 -5.03
N LEU A 117 -2.23 7.51 -3.94
CA LEU A 117 -2.07 8.63 -2.99
C LEU A 117 -1.68 9.94 -3.69
N ASP A 118 -0.67 9.91 -4.58
CA ASP A 118 -0.19 11.09 -5.30
C ASP A 118 -1.29 11.76 -6.12
N ALA A 119 -2.05 10.98 -6.91
CA ALA A 119 -3.11 11.51 -7.76
C ALA A 119 -4.27 12.07 -6.93
N LEU A 120 -4.63 11.40 -5.84
CA LEU A 120 -5.68 11.86 -4.93
C LEU A 120 -5.27 13.14 -4.20
N SER A 121 -4.03 13.22 -3.72
CA SER A 121 -3.47 14.40 -3.07
C SER A 121 -3.48 15.62 -4.02
N GLU A 122 -3.03 15.43 -5.24
CA GLU A 122 -3.02 16.50 -6.24
C GLU A 122 -4.45 16.96 -6.58
N HIS A 123 -5.38 16.00 -6.74
CA HIS A 123 -6.75 16.27 -7.15
C HIS A 123 -7.61 16.91 -6.04
N TYR A 124 -7.59 16.32 -4.83
CA TYR A 124 -8.49 16.73 -3.75
C TYR A 124 -7.89 17.76 -2.79
N LEU A 125 -6.56 17.73 -2.60
CA LEU A 125 -5.86 18.60 -1.66
C LEU A 125 -5.04 19.70 -2.34
N ASN A 126 -4.89 19.65 -3.69
CA ASN A 126 -3.99 20.51 -4.45
C ASN A 126 -2.56 20.51 -3.85
N PHE A 127 -2.12 19.34 -3.40
CA PHE A 127 -0.83 19.12 -2.76
C PHE A 127 -0.02 18.10 -3.55
N LYS A 128 1.25 18.41 -3.80
CA LYS A 128 2.17 17.53 -4.53
C LYS A 128 3.04 16.79 -3.53
N THR A 129 2.87 15.47 -3.46
CA THR A 129 3.60 14.58 -2.57
C THR A 129 5.05 14.36 -2.99
N ILE A 130 5.87 13.92 -2.05
CA ILE A 130 7.20 13.35 -2.30
C ILE A 130 7.00 12.01 -3.03
N LYS A 131 7.59 11.87 -4.21
CA LYS A 131 7.43 10.63 -4.97
C LYS A 131 8.37 9.55 -4.46
N TYR A 132 7.88 8.33 -4.38
CA TYR A 132 8.69 7.16 -4.03
C TYR A 132 9.98 7.05 -4.86
N GLU A 133 9.91 7.36 -6.17
CA GLU A 133 11.07 7.34 -7.06
C GLU A 133 12.14 8.38 -6.70
N ASP A 134 11.77 9.49 -6.08
CA ASP A 134 12.72 10.52 -5.66
C ASP A 134 13.42 10.12 -4.35
N VAL A 135 12.75 9.34 -3.49
CA VAL A 135 13.31 8.78 -2.26
C VAL A 135 14.22 7.59 -2.55
N ILE A 136 13.77 6.63 -3.35
CA ILE A 136 14.56 5.45 -3.76
C ILE A 136 15.71 5.82 -4.69
N GLY A 137 15.61 6.95 -5.41
CA GLY A 137 16.59 7.37 -6.40
C GLY A 137 16.41 6.69 -7.76
N LYS A 138 17.20 7.14 -8.75
CA LYS A 138 17.10 6.71 -10.16
C LYS A 138 18.46 6.23 -10.68
N GLY A 139 18.43 5.25 -11.59
CA GLY A 139 19.64 4.77 -12.28
C GLY A 139 20.65 4.11 -11.34
N ALA A 140 21.94 4.43 -11.51
CA ALA A 140 23.04 3.83 -10.73
C ALA A 140 23.05 4.22 -9.24
N LYS A 141 22.30 5.26 -8.86
CA LYS A 141 22.17 5.74 -7.47
C LYS A 141 20.90 5.21 -6.79
N LYS A 142 20.16 4.31 -7.43
CA LYS A 142 18.94 3.74 -6.87
C LYS A 142 19.28 2.82 -5.71
N TYR A 143 18.65 3.06 -4.58
CA TYR A 143 18.65 2.12 -3.46
C TYR A 143 17.94 0.80 -3.87
N LYS A 144 18.39 -0.31 -3.31
CA LYS A 144 17.82 -1.64 -3.62
C LYS A 144 16.47 -1.86 -2.93
N SER A 145 16.31 -1.25 -1.78
CA SER A 145 15.16 -1.40 -0.90
C SER A 145 14.94 -0.11 -0.12
N PHE A 146 13.73 0.10 0.40
CA PHE A 146 13.44 1.22 1.31
C PHE A 146 14.28 1.17 2.60
N ALA A 147 14.74 -0.01 3.01
CA ALA A 147 15.66 -0.18 4.14
C ALA A 147 17.01 0.51 3.93
N ASP A 148 17.42 0.76 2.68
CA ASP A 148 18.68 1.45 2.34
C ASP A 148 18.53 2.99 2.39
N VAL A 149 17.30 3.50 2.43
CA VAL A 149 17.02 4.95 2.46
C VAL A 149 17.44 5.50 3.83
N PRO A 150 18.16 6.63 3.87
CA PRO A 150 18.51 7.29 5.14
C PRO A 150 17.23 7.59 5.97
N ILE A 151 17.28 7.31 7.27
CA ILE A 151 16.10 7.41 8.16
C ILE A 151 15.46 8.79 8.08
N LYS A 152 16.26 9.86 7.93
CA LYS A 152 15.74 11.22 7.82
C LYS A 152 14.88 11.42 6.58
N GLU A 153 15.29 10.86 5.44
CA GLU A 153 14.55 10.94 4.17
C GLU A 153 13.32 10.03 4.23
N ALA A 154 13.48 8.81 4.73
CA ALA A 154 12.39 7.86 4.97
C ALA A 154 11.33 8.45 5.91
N THR A 155 11.73 9.15 6.97
CA THR A 155 10.81 9.82 7.90
C THR A 155 9.97 10.88 7.21
N ASN A 156 10.59 11.70 6.35
CA ASN A 156 9.84 12.76 5.65
C ASN A 156 8.79 12.15 4.70
N TYR A 157 9.16 11.11 3.98
CA TYR A 157 8.28 10.41 3.05
C TYR A 157 7.13 9.69 3.78
N ALA A 158 7.45 8.78 4.69
CA ALA A 158 6.45 7.98 5.39
C ALA A 158 5.51 8.82 6.28
N ALA A 159 6.02 9.88 6.91
CA ALA A 159 5.18 10.79 7.69
C ALA A 159 4.26 11.63 6.77
N GLU A 160 4.73 12.03 5.58
CA GLU A 160 3.88 12.71 4.60
C GLU A 160 2.76 11.80 4.12
N ASP A 161 3.05 10.52 3.78
CA ASP A 161 2.03 9.57 3.31
C ASP A 161 0.93 9.37 4.36
N ALA A 162 1.29 9.24 5.64
CA ALA A 162 0.31 9.16 6.72
C ALA A 162 -0.50 10.47 6.88
N ASP A 163 0.13 11.65 6.81
CA ASP A 163 -0.55 12.95 6.91
C ASP A 163 -1.53 13.15 5.75
N ILE A 164 -1.08 12.88 4.53
CA ILE A 164 -1.92 13.00 3.34
C ILE A 164 -3.10 12.04 3.37
N THR A 165 -2.88 10.79 3.83
CA THR A 165 -3.95 9.82 4.00
C THR A 165 -5.03 10.32 4.97
N LEU A 166 -4.64 10.91 6.10
CA LEU A 166 -5.58 11.49 7.06
C LEU A 166 -6.38 12.65 6.44
N ARG A 167 -5.70 13.59 5.79
CA ARG A 167 -6.32 14.74 5.12
C ARG A 167 -7.25 14.33 3.98
N LEU A 168 -6.89 13.30 3.24
CA LEU A 168 -7.76 12.72 2.20
C LEU A 168 -9.01 12.11 2.81
N TYR A 169 -8.89 11.36 3.92
CA TYR A 169 -10.06 10.84 4.61
C TYR A 169 -11.02 11.95 5.02
N GLU A 170 -10.53 13.01 5.65
CA GLU A 170 -11.35 14.16 6.06
C GLU A 170 -12.04 14.77 4.84
N LYS A 171 -11.30 15.03 3.77
CA LYS A 171 -11.83 15.62 2.53
C LYS A 171 -12.84 14.72 1.82
N LEU A 172 -12.56 13.43 1.68
CA LEU A 172 -13.42 12.48 0.97
C LEU A 172 -14.68 12.17 1.77
N SER A 173 -14.60 12.16 3.11
CA SER A 173 -15.77 11.95 3.99
C SER A 173 -16.83 13.02 3.78
N ASP A 174 -16.43 14.27 3.55
CA ASP A 174 -17.36 15.37 3.27
C ASP A 174 -18.06 15.25 1.90
N LEU A 175 -17.50 14.47 0.99
CA LEU A 175 -18.01 14.31 -0.39
C LEU A 175 -18.89 13.07 -0.55
N LEU A 176 -18.80 12.09 0.36
CA LEU A 176 -19.55 10.84 0.31
C LEU A 176 -20.97 11.04 0.82
N ASP A 177 -21.95 10.76 -0.01
CA ASP A 177 -23.36 10.68 0.40
C ASP A 177 -23.65 9.37 1.17
N GLU A 178 -24.85 9.25 1.70
CA GLU A 178 -25.30 8.05 2.46
C GLU A 178 -25.24 6.78 1.62
N GLY A 179 -25.55 6.84 0.33
CA GLY A 179 -25.50 5.69 -0.57
C GLY A 179 -24.09 5.20 -0.81
N ALA A 180 -23.14 6.12 -1.02
CA ALA A 180 -21.73 5.81 -1.17
C ALA A 180 -21.13 5.24 0.13
N GLN A 181 -21.51 5.77 1.29
CA GLN A 181 -21.11 5.23 2.59
C GLN A 181 -21.66 3.82 2.83
N ASP A 182 -22.87 3.53 2.39
CA ASP A 182 -23.48 2.20 2.49
C ASP A 182 -22.73 1.18 1.63
N ILE A 183 -22.38 1.55 0.38
CA ILE A 183 -21.55 0.73 -0.51
C ILE A 183 -20.20 0.42 0.13
N LEU A 184 -19.50 1.42 0.66
CA LEU A 184 -18.22 1.22 1.34
C LEU A 184 -18.35 0.23 2.51
N LYS A 185 -19.29 0.45 3.40
CA LYS A 185 -19.48 -0.35 4.62
C LYS A 185 -19.91 -1.79 4.33
N ASN A 186 -20.85 -1.97 3.41
CA ASN A 186 -21.54 -3.25 3.23
C ASN A 186 -20.99 -4.07 2.05
N MET A 187 -20.18 -3.47 1.17
CA MET A 187 -19.60 -4.15 0.01
C MET A 187 -18.08 -4.03 -0.03
N GLU A 188 -17.51 -2.84 -0.16
CA GLU A 188 -16.10 -2.65 -0.48
C GLU A 188 -15.17 -3.06 0.68
N TYR A 189 -15.47 -2.64 1.91
CA TYR A 189 -14.63 -2.98 3.07
C TYR A 189 -14.68 -4.48 3.41
N PRO A 190 -15.84 -5.16 3.44
CA PRO A 190 -15.86 -6.61 3.56
C PRO A 190 -15.15 -7.34 2.42
N LEU A 191 -15.31 -6.87 1.17
CA LEU A 191 -14.66 -7.45 0.00
C LEU A 191 -13.14 -7.35 0.07
N LEU A 192 -12.59 -6.26 0.60
CA LEU A 192 -11.15 -6.08 0.77
C LEU A 192 -10.53 -7.26 1.53
N THR A 193 -11.14 -7.68 2.63
CA THR A 193 -10.67 -8.81 3.46
C THR A 193 -10.74 -10.14 2.70
N VAL A 194 -11.81 -10.35 1.93
CA VAL A 194 -11.96 -11.55 1.09
C VAL A 194 -10.88 -11.60 0.01
N LEU A 195 -10.65 -10.48 -0.70
CA LEU A 195 -9.62 -10.39 -1.72
C LEU A 195 -8.22 -10.60 -1.15
N MET A 196 -7.93 -10.04 0.03
CA MET A 196 -6.67 -10.27 0.72
C MET A 196 -6.46 -11.77 1.01
N GLN A 197 -7.49 -12.48 1.48
CA GLN A 197 -7.39 -13.91 1.73
C GLN A 197 -7.22 -14.72 0.43
N MET A 198 -7.93 -14.37 -0.63
CA MET A 198 -7.78 -15.01 -1.94
C MET A 198 -6.37 -14.84 -2.52
N GLU A 199 -5.79 -13.64 -2.39
CA GLU A 199 -4.41 -13.37 -2.82
C GLU A 199 -3.37 -14.15 -1.99
N LYS A 200 -3.62 -14.30 -0.69
CA LYS A 200 -2.79 -15.10 0.22
C LYS A 200 -2.83 -16.59 -0.12
N ASP A 201 -4.01 -17.13 -0.41
CA ASP A 201 -4.20 -18.55 -0.74
C ASP A 201 -3.65 -18.86 -2.13
N GLY A 202 -3.72 -17.89 -3.05
CA GLY A 202 -3.26 -17.99 -4.41
C GLY A 202 -4.09 -18.96 -5.25
N ALA A 203 -3.62 -19.19 -6.48
CA ALA A 203 -4.23 -20.15 -7.40
C ALA A 203 -3.18 -21.15 -7.91
N ARG A 204 -3.55 -22.43 -7.92
CA ARG A 204 -2.67 -23.47 -8.48
C ARG A 204 -2.65 -23.39 -10.00
N VAL A 205 -1.47 -23.22 -10.57
CA VAL A 205 -1.25 -23.12 -12.01
C VAL A 205 -0.50 -24.36 -12.52
N ASP A 206 -0.98 -24.97 -13.61
CA ASP A 206 -0.26 -26.02 -14.32
C ASP A 206 0.84 -25.42 -15.20
N THR A 207 2.03 -25.30 -14.61
CA THR A 207 3.20 -24.74 -15.29
C THR A 207 3.66 -25.58 -16.48
N GLY A 208 3.42 -26.90 -16.44
CA GLY A 208 3.75 -27.82 -17.54
C GLY A 208 2.87 -27.56 -18.76
N HIS A 209 1.58 -27.35 -18.53
CA HIS A 209 0.65 -26.99 -19.62
C HIS A 209 0.98 -25.61 -20.20
N LEU A 210 1.21 -24.61 -19.35
CA LEU A 210 1.57 -23.25 -19.80
C LEU A 210 2.87 -23.25 -20.63
N LYS A 211 3.88 -24.03 -20.23
CA LYS A 211 5.13 -24.14 -21.01
C LYS A 211 4.91 -24.74 -22.38
N LYS A 212 4.08 -25.80 -22.50
CA LYS A 212 3.71 -26.39 -23.79
C LYS A 212 2.96 -25.36 -24.64
N LEU A 213 2.01 -24.64 -24.08
CA LEU A 213 1.25 -23.60 -24.77
C LEU A 213 2.15 -22.46 -25.25
N SER A 214 3.07 -22.00 -24.43
CA SER A 214 4.05 -20.97 -24.77
C SER A 214 4.95 -21.38 -25.93
N ASN A 215 5.45 -22.62 -25.92
CA ASN A 215 6.25 -23.15 -27.04
C ASN A 215 5.44 -23.22 -28.35
N ASN A 216 4.21 -23.72 -28.26
CA ASN A 216 3.32 -23.80 -29.45
C ASN A 216 3.03 -22.40 -30.04
N PHE A 217 2.76 -21.40 -29.18
CA PHE A 217 2.58 -20.03 -29.66
C PHE A 217 3.88 -19.43 -30.22
N GLY A 218 5.03 -19.76 -29.66
CA GLY A 218 6.33 -19.37 -30.20
C GLY A 218 6.54 -19.91 -31.61
N ASP A 219 6.26 -21.22 -31.84
CA ASP A 219 6.37 -21.86 -33.14
C ASP A 219 5.39 -21.25 -34.16
N GLN A 220 4.14 -20.99 -33.75
CA GLN A 220 3.15 -20.34 -34.62
C GLN A 220 3.57 -18.91 -34.98
N LEU A 221 4.11 -18.14 -34.03
CA LEU A 221 4.61 -16.78 -34.30
C LEU A 221 5.77 -16.79 -35.29
N MET A 222 6.72 -17.71 -35.11
CA MET A 222 7.85 -17.86 -36.04
C MET A 222 7.38 -18.23 -37.46
N ASN A 223 6.41 -19.14 -37.59
CA ASN A 223 5.84 -19.49 -38.88
C ASN A 223 5.13 -18.30 -39.54
N CYS A 224 4.37 -17.50 -38.79
CA CYS A 224 3.75 -16.29 -39.33
C CYS A 224 4.78 -15.24 -39.75
N LEU A 225 5.87 -15.06 -39.03
CA LEU A 225 6.93 -14.11 -39.37
C LEU A 225 7.68 -14.56 -40.65
N LEU A 226 7.98 -15.85 -40.80
CA LEU A 226 8.57 -16.41 -42.02
C LEU A 226 7.67 -16.19 -43.22
N TYR A 227 6.35 -16.41 -43.08
CA TYR A 227 5.38 -16.22 -44.17
C TYR A 227 5.27 -14.76 -44.62
N THR A 228 5.41 -13.81 -43.67
CA THR A 228 5.37 -12.37 -43.97
C THR A 228 6.68 -11.85 -44.57
N SER A 229 7.85 -12.46 -44.24
CA SER A 229 9.12 -12.10 -44.87
C SER A 229 9.24 -12.60 -46.30
N ASP A 230 8.79 -13.82 -46.58
CA ASP A 230 8.78 -14.37 -47.94
C ASP A 230 7.84 -13.60 -48.90
N ALA A 231 6.73 -13.07 -48.40
CA ALA A 231 5.80 -12.24 -49.18
C ALA A 231 6.36 -10.83 -49.50
N GLY A 232 7.45 -10.42 -48.86
CA GLY A 232 8.14 -9.14 -49.10
C GLY A 232 9.24 -9.19 -50.17
N ASP A 233 9.78 -10.38 -50.45
CA ASP A 233 10.86 -10.57 -51.42
C ASP A 233 10.37 -10.76 -52.88
N ASP A 234 9.07 -10.92 -53.07
CA ASP A 234 8.44 -11.05 -54.41
C ASP A 234 7.94 -9.72 -55.01
N ARG A 235 8.57 -8.58 -54.64
CA ARG A 235 8.27 -7.27 -55.27
C ARG A 235 9.50 -6.60 -55.82
#